data_e3335ce2be88482579a5ce587e2d9e79
#
_entry.id   e3335ce2be88482579a5ce587e2d9e79
#
_cell.length_a   1.000
_cell.length_b   1.000
_cell.length_c   1.000
_cell.angle_alpha   90.00
_cell.angle_beta   90.00
_cell.angle_gamma   90.00
#
_symmetry.space_group_name_H-M   'P 1'
#
loop_
_entity.id
_entity.type
_entity.pdbx_description
1 polymer ?
#
loop_
_entity_poly.entity_id
_entity_poly.type
_entity_poly.pdbx_seq_one_letter_code
_entity_poly.pdbx_strand_id
1 'polypeptide(L)'
;MRVLAVAAVLFLPAGVVANDPRDPGGKLDLRSVKAVQDGTLVRLKISTYGPWASKLLQPTAHGRASATGLTVYYDVNGDATADYTGRIVYRGGLYEWITGKGRSLEPVPVTRPTPSSASFTHPVDALFPVGAQSPRKLRLMVVSVYRKRDRAPNTGWLSVSFGPR
;
A
#
# COMPACT_ATOMS: atom_id res chain seq x y z
N MET A 1 8.88 -51.80 -1.18
CA MET A 1 8.59 -50.47 -1.76
C MET A 1 8.40 -49.48 -0.60
N ARG A 2 9.31 -48.52 -0.42
CA ARG A 2 9.16 -47.47 0.58
C ARG A 2 8.57 -46.23 -0.15
N VAL A 3 7.37 -45.85 0.25
CA VAL A 3 6.72 -44.63 -0.24
C VAL A 3 7.33 -43.45 0.53
N LEU A 4 8.11 -42.62 -0.15
CA LEU A 4 8.58 -41.33 0.40
C LEU A 4 7.38 -40.36 0.36
N ALA A 5 6.85 -40.03 1.52
CA ALA A 5 5.90 -38.95 1.65
C ALA A 5 6.67 -37.62 1.55
N VAL A 6 6.51 -36.91 0.44
CA VAL A 6 7.00 -35.54 0.29
C VAL A 6 6.03 -34.62 1.05
N ALA A 7 6.43 -34.14 2.19
CA ALA A 7 5.70 -33.10 2.91
C ALA A 7 5.84 -31.79 2.14
N ALA A 8 4.78 -31.36 1.46
CA ALA A 8 4.71 -30.00 0.89
C ALA A 8 4.62 -29.00 2.03
N VAL A 9 5.71 -28.27 2.29
CA VAL A 9 5.70 -27.13 3.21
C VAL A 9 4.94 -26.01 2.53
N LEU A 10 3.70 -25.80 2.90
CA LEU A 10 2.91 -24.65 2.52
C LEU A 10 3.52 -23.40 3.18
N PHE A 11 4.32 -22.65 2.44
CA PHE A 11 4.72 -21.30 2.84
C PHE A 11 3.49 -20.40 2.78
N LEU A 12 2.87 -20.14 3.92
CA LEU A 12 1.88 -19.08 4.03
C LEU A 12 2.57 -17.74 3.79
N PRO A 13 2.02 -16.87 2.93
CA PRO A 13 2.62 -15.58 2.66
C PRO A 13 2.73 -14.78 3.95
N ALA A 14 3.94 -14.38 4.32
CA ALA A 14 4.19 -13.54 5.48
C ALA A 14 3.56 -12.18 5.26
N GLY A 15 2.50 -11.89 6.01
CA GLY A 15 1.83 -10.59 5.98
C GLY A 15 2.20 -9.77 7.20
N VAL A 16 2.39 -8.48 7.02
CA VAL A 16 2.57 -7.51 8.11
C VAL A 16 1.36 -6.60 8.19
N VAL A 17 0.94 -6.26 9.40
CA VAL A 17 -0.23 -5.42 9.66
C VAL A 17 0.17 -4.31 10.62
N ALA A 18 -0.16 -3.07 10.25
CA ALA A 18 -0.22 -1.95 11.17
C ALA A 18 -1.68 -1.66 11.48
N ASN A 19 -2.04 -1.73 12.75
CA ASN A 19 -3.34 -1.28 13.23
C ASN A 19 -3.21 0.17 13.70
N ASP A 20 -4.28 0.93 13.49
CA ASP A 20 -4.39 2.30 13.90
C ASP A 20 -5.56 2.42 14.89
N PRO A 21 -5.36 3.01 16.09
CA PRO A 21 -6.44 3.24 17.02
C PRO A 21 -7.41 4.28 16.41
N ARG A 22 -8.69 4.10 16.69
CA ARG A 22 -9.71 5.04 16.26
C ARG A 22 -9.48 6.40 16.93
N ASP A 23 -9.18 7.38 16.11
CA ASP A 23 -9.16 8.76 16.51
C ASP A 23 -10.28 9.55 15.78
N PRO A 24 -10.61 10.78 16.13
CA PRO A 24 -11.70 11.52 15.50
C PRO A 24 -11.32 12.04 14.10
N GLY A 25 -11.00 11.12 13.19
CA GLY A 25 -10.46 11.41 11.84
C GLY A 25 -11.52 11.63 10.75
N GLY A 26 -12.71 11.08 10.88
CA GLY A 26 -13.78 11.21 9.88
C GLY A 26 -13.88 10.03 8.91
N LYS A 27 -14.30 10.30 7.64
CA LYS A 27 -14.62 9.22 6.68
C LYS A 27 -13.41 8.39 6.22
N LEU A 28 -12.21 8.95 6.26
CA LEU A 28 -10.97 8.25 5.88
C LEU A 28 -10.09 7.95 7.11
N ASP A 29 -10.69 7.89 8.30
CA ASP A 29 -10.05 7.46 9.54
C ASP A 29 -9.49 6.04 9.37
N LEU A 30 -8.17 5.91 9.36
CA LEU A 30 -7.49 4.66 9.10
C LEU A 30 -7.72 3.68 10.25
N ARG A 31 -7.97 2.45 9.93
CA ARG A 31 -8.09 1.35 10.88
C ARG A 31 -6.90 0.41 10.82
N SER A 32 -6.47 0.08 9.61
CA SER A 32 -5.32 -0.80 9.43
C SER A 32 -4.76 -0.69 8.02
N VAL A 33 -3.46 -0.94 7.92
CA VAL A 33 -2.75 -1.20 6.67
C VAL A 33 -2.13 -2.58 6.76
N LYS A 34 -2.44 -3.42 5.77
CA LYS A 34 -1.88 -4.76 5.64
C LYS A 34 -1.08 -4.85 4.35
N ALA A 35 0.13 -5.36 4.44
CA ALA A 35 0.96 -5.70 3.29
C ALA A 35 1.30 -7.19 3.32
N VAL A 36 1.12 -7.87 2.20
CA VAL A 36 1.37 -9.30 2.04
C VAL A 36 2.21 -9.51 0.79
N GLN A 37 3.32 -10.21 0.94
CA GLN A 37 4.06 -10.72 -0.20
C GLN A 37 3.37 -11.97 -0.74
N ASP A 38 3.19 -12.03 -2.05
CA ASP A 38 2.66 -13.17 -2.78
C ASP A 38 3.56 -13.41 -4.01
N GLY A 39 4.56 -14.26 -3.83
CA GLY A 39 5.60 -14.47 -4.83
C GLY A 39 6.34 -13.17 -5.20
N THR A 40 6.23 -12.76 -6.45
CA THR A 40 6.85 -11.53 -6.99
C THR A 40 5.97 -10.29 -6.83
N LEU A 41 4.84 -10.44 -6.15
CA LEU A 41 3.87 -9.37 -5.94
C LEU A 41 3.84 -8.93 -4.47
N VAL A 42 3.51 -7.67 -4.25
CA VAL A 42 3.12 -7.14 -2.94
C VAL A 42 1.68 -6.66 -3.03
N ARG A 43 0.82 -7.26 -2.22
CA ARG A 43 -0.58 -6.84 -2.08
C ARG A 43 -0.73 -5.94 -0.88
N LEU A 44 -1.33 -4.78 -1.10
CA LEU A 44 -1.67 -3.82 -0.07
C LEU A 44 -3.18 -3.82 0.15
N LYS A 45 -3.59 -3.74 1.42
CA LYS A 45 -4.98 -3.49 1.82
C LYS A 45 -5.00 -2.39 2.86
N ILE A 46 -5.74 -1.34 2.56
CA ILE A 46 -6.01 -0.21 3.46
C ILE A 46 -7.44 -0.36 3.93
N SER A 47 -7.66 -0.28 5.24
CA SER A 47 -9.00 -0.32 5.84
C SER A 47 -9.23 0.94 6.66
N THR A 48 -10.45 1.46 6.62
CA THR A 48 -10.92 2.60 7.41
C THR A 48 -11.98 2.17 8.40
N TYR A 49 -12.22 2.97 9.44
CA TYR A 49 -13.28 2.70 10.42
C TYR A 49 -14.68 2.86 9.85
N GLY A 50 -14.87 3.79 8.94
CA GLY A 50 -16.15 4.03 8.29
C GLY A 50 -16.14 3.80 6.78
N PRO A 51 -17.30 3.63 6.16
CA PRO A 51 -17.43 3.57 4.70
C PRO A 51 -17.16 4.95 4.08
N TRP A 52 -16.61 4.95 2.87
CA TRP A 52 -16.35 6.16 2.10
C TRP A 52 -16.72 5.98 0.62
N ALA A 53 -17.10 7.06 -0.04
CA ALA A 53 -17.40 7.03 -1.48
C ALA A 53 -16.14 7.23 -2.30
N SER A 54 -15.94 6.46 -3.38
CA SER A 54 -14.79 6.58 -4.28
C SER A 54 -14.62 8.00 -4.81
N LYS A 55 -15.71 8.73 -5.05
CA LYS A 55 -15.72 10.12 -5.51
C LYS A 55 -15.03 11.10 -4.53
N LEU A 56 -14.83 10.74 -3.25
CA LEU A 56 -14.02 11.55 -2.33
C LEU A 56 -12.57 11.68 -2.78
N LEU A 57 -12.08 10.74 -3.57
CA LEU A 57 -10.71 10.72 -4.10
C LEU A 57 -10.62 11.29 -5.52
N GLN A 58 -11.66 11.98 -5.99
CA GLN A 58 -11.66 12.64 -7.29
C GLN A 58 -10.74 13.87 -7.27
N PRO A 59 -9.88 14.06 -8.28
CA PRO A 59 -9.11 15.28 -8.42
C PRO A 59 -10.03 16.50 -8.52
N THR A 60 -9.56 17.65 -8.07
CA THR A 60 -10.27 18.92 -8.29
C THR A 60 -10.31 19.27 -9.77
N ALA A 61 -11.25 20.13 -10.19
CA ALA A 61 -11.45 20.54 -11.58
C ALA A 61 -10.17 21.09 -12.28
N HIS A 62 -9.20 21.57 -11.53
CA HIS A 62 -7.93 22.08 -12.04
C HIS A 62 -6.79 21.06 -11.98
N GLY A 63 -7.09 19.77 -11.86
CA GLY A 63 -6.07 18.71 -11.77
C GLY A 63 -5.25 18.74 -10.48
N ARG A 64 -5.49 19.72 -9.60
CA ARG A 64 -4.84 19.76 -8.29
C ARG A 64 -5.32 18.59 -7.45
N ALA A 65 -4.39 18.01 -6.71
CA ALA A 65 -4.72 17.01 -5.73
C ALA A 65 -5.78 17.56 -4.77
N SER A 66 -6.93 16.85 -4.64
CA SER A 66 -7.90 17.14 -3.57
C SER A 66 -7.17 17.20 -2.23
N ALA A 67 -7.57 18.12 -1.35
CA ALA A 67 -7.14 18.09 0.04
C ALA A 67 -7.55 16.79 0.76
N THR A 68 -8.55 16.09 0.20
CA THR A 68 -8.99 14.76 0.65
C THR A 68 -8.23 13.70 -0.13
N GLY A 69 -7.64 12.71 0.51
CA GLY A 69 -6.89 11.68 -0.19
C GLY A 69 -6.39 10.53 0.67
N LEU A 70 -6.02 9.47 -0.02
CA LEU A 70 -5.24 8.36 0.48
C LEU A 70 -3.90 8.35 -0.28
N THR A 71 -2.81 8.42 0.46
CA THR A 71 -1.46 8.45 -0.08
C THR A 71 -0.62 7.38 0.59
N VAL A 72 0.11 6.62 -0.21
CA VAL A 72 1.07 5.62 0.26
C VAL A 72 2.47 6.15 -0.01
N TYR A 73 3.31 6.14 0.99
CA TYR A 73 4.72 6.46 0.89
C TYR A 73 5.51 5.17 0.91
N TYR A 74 6.46 5.04 -0.01
CA TYR A 74 7.31 3.86 -0.17
C TYR A 74 8.77 4.24 0.02
N ASP A 75 9.43 3.61 0.96
CA ASP A 75 10.87 3.68 1.18
C ASP A 75 11.46 2.31 0.78
N VAL A 76 12.27 2.29 -0.27
CA VAL A 76 12.87 1.07 -0.83
C VAL A 76 14.36 0.94 -0.54
N ASN A 77 14.99 1.99 0.00
CA ASN A 77 16.40 2.01 0.35
C ASN A 77 16.65 1.92 1.88
N GLY A 78 15.58 2.12 2.67
CA GLY A 78 15.61 1.94 4.12
C GLY A 78 16.13 3.15 4.91
N ASP A 79 16.22 4.33 4.30
CA ASP A 79 16.70 5.56 4.93
C ASP A 79 15.60 6.33 5.70
N ALA A 80 14.39 5.78 5.74
CA ALA A 80 13.19 6.38 6.33
C ALA A 80 12.69 7.64 5.60
N THR A 81 13.11 7.83 4.36
CA THR A 81 12.61 8.85 3.44
C THR A 81 11.81 8.18 2.32
N ALA A 82 10.71 8.77 1.90
CA ALA A 82 9.93 8.21 0.80
C ALA A 82 10.67 8.35 -0.53
N ASP A 83 10.97 7.23 -1.17
CA ASP A 83 11.50 7.18 -2.54
C ASP A 83 10.38 7.37 -3.58
N TYR A 84 9.20 6.84 -3.28
CA TYR A 84 8.01 6.96 -4.11
C TYR A 84 6.79 7.37 -3.29
N THR A 85 5.88 8.03 -3.96
CA THR A 85 4.58 8.43 -3.41
C THR A 85 3.49 7.90 -4.33
N GLY A 86 2.65 7.01 -3.82
CA GLY A 86 1.46 6.48 -4.46
C GLY A 86 0.22 7.23 -3.99
N ARG A 87 -0.55 7.76 -4.92
CA ARG A 87 -1.80 8.44 -4.61
C ARG A 87 -2.98 7.68 -5.18
N ILE A 88 -3.97 7.38 -4.34
CA ILE A 88 -5.20 6.74 -4.80
C ILE A 88 -6.14 7.83 -5.31
N VAL A 89 -6.55 7.69 -6.57
CA VAL A 89 -7.33 8.69 -7.31
C VAL A 89 -8.52 8.01 -7.99
N TYR A 90 -9.69 8.67 -7.99
CA TYR A 90 -10.86 8.24 -8.74
C TYR A 90 -10.97 8.95 -10.08
N ARG A 91 -10.90 8.18 -11.19
CA ARG A 91 -11.10 8.65 -12.57
C ARG A 91 -11.90 7.61 -13.37
N GLY A 92 -13.21 7.54 -13.12
CA GLY A 92 -14.05 6.47 -13.67
C GLY A 92 -13.85 5.09 -13.03
N GLY A 93 -12.73 4.90 -12.32
CA GLY A 93 -12.30 3.80 -11.48
C GLY A 93 -11.35 4.31 -10.43
N LEU A 94 -10.95 3.47 -9.47
CA LEU A 94 -9.90 3.79 -8.53
C LEU A 94 -8.57 3.26 -9.05
N TYR A 95 -7.56 4.11 -9.01
CA TYR A 95 -6.19 3.80 -9.42
C TYR A 95 -5.20 4.38 -8.42
N GLU A 96 -4.11 3.68 -8.17
CA GLU A 96 -2.96 4.25 -7.51
C GLU A 96 -1.97 4.77 -8.56
N TRP A 97 -1.62 6.03 -8.44
CA TRP A 97 -0.62 6.71 -9.26
C TRP A 97 0.64 6.89 -8.45
N ILE A 98 1.72 6.25 -8.87
CA ILE A 98 3.01 6.29 -8.17
C ILE A 98 3.97 7.19 -8.92
N THR A 99 4.57 8.13 -8.18
CA THR A 99 5.62 9.02 -8.67
C THR A 99 6.80 9.03 -7.70
N GLY A 100 8.00 9.24 -8.19
CA GLY A 100 9.20 9.35 -7.38
C GLY A 100 10.46 9.06 -8.19
N LYS A 101 11.61 9.46 -7.68
CA LYS A 101 12.93 9.27 -8.33
C LYS A 101 12.93 9.71 -9.81
N GLY A 102 12.24 10.82 -10.13
CA GLY A 102 12.17 11.36 -11.48
C GLY A 102 11.34 10.55 -12.47
N ARG A 103 10.56 9.59 -12.04
CA ARG A 103 9.70 8.76 -12.90
C ARG A 103 8.27 8.62 -12.36
N SER A 104 7.35 8.31 -13.25
CA SER A 104 6.01 7.82 -12.92
C SER A 104 5.92 6.35 -13.30
N LEU A 105 5.29 5.55 -12.44
CA LEU A 105 5.00 4.16 -12.74
C LEU A 105 3.61 4.05 -13.39
N GLU A 106 3.35 2.94 -14.09
CA GLU A 106 2.03 2.65 -14.62
C GLU A 106 0.97 2.63 -13.49
N PRO A 107 -0.19 3.26 -13.69
CA PRO A 107 -1.25 3.28 -12.70
C PRO A 107 -1.74 1.87 -12.39
N VAL A 108 -1.89 1.57 -11.12
CA VAL A 108 -2.35 0.27 -10.65
C VAL A 108 -3.84 0.34 -10.28
N PRO A 109 -4.68 -0.56 -10.81
CA PRO A 109 -6.08 -0.63 -10.43
C PRO A 109 -6.25 -0.91 -8.94
N VAL A 110 -7.14 -0.15 -8.29
CA VAL A 110 -7.50 -0.30 -6.89
C VAL A 110 -8.90 -0.87 -6.79
N THR A 111 -9.03 -2.02 -6.15
CA THR A 111 -10.31 -2.64 -5.86
C THR A 111 -10.84 -2.21 -4.50
N ARG A 112 -12.15 -2.35 -4.29
CA ARG A 112 -12.81 -2.09 -3.02
C ARG A 112 -13.50 -3.35 -2.52
N PRO A 113 -12.81 -4.25 -1.80
CA PRO A 113 -13.42 -5.47 -1.27
C PRO A 113 -14.59 -5.22 -0.33
N THR A 114 -14.57 -4.07 0.37
CA THR A 114 -15.66 -3.61 1.22
C THR A 114 -15.85 -2.09 1.06
N PRO A 115 -16.98 -1.50 1.48
CA PRO A 115 -17.18 -0.04 1.46
C PRO A 115 -16.15 0.77 2.26
N SER A 116 -15.45 0.12 3.20
CA SER A 116 -14.41 0.73 4.06
C SER A 116 -13.01 0.23 3.76
N SER A 117 -12.74 -0.32 2.57
CA SER A 117 -11.41 -0.80 2.24
C SER A 117 -11.02 -0.53 0.78
N ALA A 118 -9.72 -0.44 0.55
CA ALA A 118 -9.08 -0.42 -0.76
C ALA A 118 -7.99 -1.51 -0.80
N SER A 119 -7.82 -2.17 -1.94
CA SER A 119 -6.77 -3.17 -2.14
C SER A 119 -6.19 -3.07 -3.54
N PHE A 120 -4.88 -3.21 -3.65
CA PHE A 120 -4.14 -3.16 -4.90
C PHE A 120 -2.85 -3.99 -4.79
N THR A 121 -2.24 -4.28 -5.92
CA THR A 121 -1.10 -5.19 -6.00
C THR A 121 -0.04 -4.62 -6.93
N HIS A 122 1.21 -4.58 -6.46
CA HIS A 122 2.36 -4.18 -7.25
C HIS A 122 3.30 -5.34 -7.53
N PRO A 123 3.91 -5.41 -8.71
CA PRO A 123 5.13 -6.19 -8.89
C PRO A 123 6.23 -5.61 -7.98
N VAL A 124 6.89 -6.49 -7.23
CA VAL A 124 8.00 -6.07 -6.34
C VAL A 124 9.06 -5.30 -7.14
N ASP A 125 9.40 -5.80 -8.34
CA ASP A 125 10.43 -5.21 -9.19
C ASP A 125 10.07 -3.81 -9.73
N ALA A 126 8.78 -3.46 -9.79
CA ALA A 126 8.38 -2.12 -10.21
C ALA A 126 8.79 -1.04 -9.20
N LEU A 127 8.86 -1.39 -7.92
CA LEU A 127 9.23 -0.47 -6.83
C LEU A 127 10.74 -0.42 -6.59
N PHE A 128 11.48 -1.50 -6.90
CA PHE A 128 12.91 -1.55 -6.66
C PHE A 128 13.73 -1.17 -7.90
N PRO A 129 14.87 -0.50 -7.75
CA PRO A 129 15.75 -0.25 -8.87
C PRO A 129 16.30 -1.57 -9.44
N VAL A 130 16.61 -1.57 -10.74
CA VAL A 130 17.28 -2.71 -11.40
C VAL A 130 18.61 -2.99 -10.69
N GLY A 131 18.84 -4.26 -10.36
CA GLY A 131 20.07 -4.68 -9.65
C GLY A 131 20.01 -4.54 -8.13
N ALA A 132 18.87 -4.17 -7.54
CA ALA A 132 18.75 -4.18 -6.09
C ALA A 132 19.00 -5.57 -5.51
N GLN A 133 19.93 -5.65 -4.53
CA GLN A 133 20.34 -6.91 -3.91
C GLN A 133 19.26 -7.46 -2.97
N SER A 134 19.21 -8.79 -2.83
CA SER A 134 18.39 -9.46 -1.81
C SER A 134 19.12 -9.53 -0.46
N PRO A 135 18.41 -9.53 0.69
CA PRO A 135 16.94 -9.41 0.81
C PRO A 135 16.47 -7.97 0.56
N ARG A 136 15.42 -7.82 -0.21
CA ARG A 136 14.80 -6.51 -0.43
C ARG A 136 13.84 -6.21 0.71
N LYS A 137 13.88 -4.99 1.19
CA LYS A 137 13.01 -4.52 2.27
C LYS A 137 12.21 -3.32 1.80
N LEU A 138 10.91 -3.46 1.77
CA LEU A 138 9.99 -2.36 1.48
C LEU A 138 9.45 -1.82 2.79
N ARG A 139 9.60 -0.53 3.00
CA ARG A 139 8.90 0.17 4.06
C ARG A 139 7.78 0.98 3.46
N LEU A 140 6.65 1.00 4.12
CA LEU A 140 5.51 1.79 3.66
C LEU A 140 4.78 2.47 4.82
N MET A 141 4.15 3.58 4.49
CA MET A 141 3.31 4.35 5.39
C MET A 141 2.11 4.88 4.59
N VAL A 142 0.92 4.76 5.14
CA VAL A 142 -0.29 5.32 4.54
C VAL A 142 -0.68 6.58 5.29
N VAL A 143 -1.01 7.61 4.53
CA VAL A 143 -1.57 8.85 5.06
C VAL A 143 -2.92 9.08 4.42
N SER A 144 -3.93 9.28 5.25
CA SER A 144 -5.23 9.78 4.83
C SER A 144 -5.38 11.24 5.19
N VAL A 145 -6.16 11.97 4.38
CA VAL A 145 -6.56 13.34 4.67
C VAL A 145 -8.05 13.46 4.39
N TYR A 146 -8.82 13.73 5.44
CA TYR A 146 -10.22 14.13 5.36
C TYR A 146 -10.53 15.04 6.54
N ARG A 147 -10.51 16.36 6.31
CA ARG A 147 -10.58 17.40 7.36
C ARG A 147 -9.39 17.40 8.30
N LYS A 148 -8.93 16.24 8.74
CA LYS A 148 -7.71 16.02 9.51
C LYS A 148 -6.79 15.05 8.77
N ARG A 149 -5.53 15.07 9.13
CA ARG A 149 -4.53 14.13 8.64
C ARG A 149 -4.44 12.98 9.64
N ASP A 150 -4.40 11.79 9.12
CA ASP A 150 -4.24 10.55 9.84
C ASP A 150 -3.20 9.68 9.13
N ARG A 151 -2.50 8.79 9.84
CA ARG A 151 -1.46 7.94 9.25
C ARG A 151 -1.38 6.57 9.92
N ALA A 152 -1.09 5.56 9.14
CA ALA A 152 -0.82 4.21 9.64
C ALA A 152 0.49 3.66 9.01
N PRO A 153 1.45 3.18 9.84
CA PRO A 153 1.40 3.19 11.30
C PRO A 153 1.56 4.60 11.88
N ASN A 154 1.05 4.83 13.08
CA ASN A 154 1.12 6.13 13.77
C ASN A 154 2.55 6.60 13.99
N THR A 155 3.47 5.66 14.18
CA THR A 155 4.91 5.92 14.30
C THR A 155 5.70 5.01 13.37
N GLY A 156 6.78 5.52 12.78
CA GLY A 156 7.67 4.75 11.93
C GLY A 156 7.04 4.29 10.62
N TRP A 157 7.42 3.10 10.17
CA TRP A 157 7.10 2.50 8.88
C TRP A 157 6.68 1.04 9.04
N LEU A 158 5.72 0.60 8.27
CA LEU A 158 5.40 -0.82 8.13
C LEU A 158 6.44 -1.46 7.19
N SER A 159 7.12 -2.50 7.67
CA SER A 159 8.20 -3.14 6.92
C SER A 159 7.81 -4.50 6.38
N VAL A 160 8.02 -4.72 5.09
CA VAL A 160 7.83 -6.01 4.41
C VAL A 160 9.19 -6.46 3.88
N SER A 161 9.63 -7.65 4.25
CA SER A 161 10.87 -8.24 3.75
C SER A 161 10.56 -9.25 2.65
N PHE A 162 11.34 -9.20 1.59
CA PHE A 162 11.25 -10.13 0.46
C PHE A 162 12.46 -11.05 0.51
N GLY A 163 12.21 -12.35 0.64
CA GLY A 163 13.26 -13.37 0.60
C GLY A 163 14.00 -13.40 -0.76
N PRO A 164 15.13 -14.11 -0.83
CA PRO A 164 15.78 -14.41 -2.10
C PRO A 164 14.81 -15.19 -3.00
N ARG A 165 14.92 -14.98 -4.30
CA ARG A 165 14.25 -15.79 -5.32
C ARG A 165 14.90 -17.14 -5.43
#